data_32d9100dcae10c23a1eef39d9bed1209
#
_entry.id   32d9100dcae10c23a1eef39d9bed1209
#
_cell.length_a   1.000
_cell.length_b   1.000
_cell.length_c   1.000
_cell.angle_alpha   90.00
_cell.angle_beta   90.00
_cell.angle_gamma   90.00
#
_symmetry.space_group_name_H-M   'P 1'
#
loop_
_entity.id
_entity.type
_entity.pdbx_description
1 polymer ?
#
loop_
_entity_poly.entity_id
_entity_poly.type
_entity_poly.pdbx_seq_one_letter_code
_entity_poly.pdbx_strand_id
1 'polypeptide(L)'
;PQKPVILRGLWKQYPAYAKWNYDFFKTTMGDVEVGLYSSTKADPSKTMSEPTVKMKFSEYLQLIENERTDLRLFLFPIFKYKPELLKDFDYPTITKNYMKLPFMFFGPKNAITRMHQDIDMSNVFLTQFEGKKRVVLFPPDQSDLLYRLPFNVHSTVDIDKPDYKEYPALKYAKGLTGILEYGDTLFMPSGYWHHIEYLEGGYGLSVRSLPTQFSVKLKGFYNLTIQRKLDDMLRFTFGNKWFELKKSIAKKRAERAI
;
A
#
# COMPACT_ATOMS: atom_id res chain seq x y z
N PRO A 1 7.09 13.30 16.96
CA PRO A 1 6.60 12.60 15.75
C PRO A 1 6.74 11.10 15.94
N GLN A 2 5.70 10.34 15.50
CA GLN A 2 5.74 8.89 15.50
C GLN A 2 6.76 8.43 14.43
N LYS A 3 7.46 7.33 14.71
CA LYS A 3 8.41 6.71 13.77
C LYS A 3 7.93 5.33 13.36
N PRO A 4 8.22 4.89 12.13
CA PRO A 4 7.97 3.49 11.73
C PRO A 4 8.78 2.53 12.61
N VAL A 5 8.19 1.37 12.90
CA VAL A 5 8.84 0.31 13.65
C VAL A 5 8.36 -1.06 13.18
N ILE A 6 9.26 -2.04 13.16
CA ILE A 6 8.92 -3.45 12.93
C ILE A 6 8.74 -4.10 14.30
N LEU A 7 7.52 -4.58 14.56
CA LEU A 7 7.12 -5.29 15.77
C LEU A 7 7.19 -6.79 15.47
N ARG A 8 8.05 -7.51 16.17
CA ARG A 8 8.24 -8.94 15.95
C ARG A 8 7.33 -9.77 16.85
N GLY A 9 6.68 -10.77 16.25
CA GLY A 9 5.90 -11.74 16.97
C GLY A 9 4.57 -11.23 17.55
N LEU A 10 4.09 -10.07 17.13
CA LEU A 10 2.84 -9.46 17.61
C LEU A 10 1.63 -10.40 17.46
N TRP A 11 1.63 -11.23 16.44
CA TRP A 11 0.51 -12.10 16.07
C TRP A 11 0.67 -13.55 16.49
N LYS A 12 1.81 -13.95 17.11
CA LYS A 12 2.09 -15.34 17.49
C LYS A 12 1.03 -16.00 18.36
N GLN A 13 0.32 -15.21 19.16
CA GLN A 13 -0.74 -15.68 20.07
C GLN A 13 -2.08 -15.94 19.38
N TYR A 14 -2.25 -15.50 18.13
CA TYR A 14 -3.53 -15.61 17.42
C TYR A 14 -3.55 -16.84 16.50
N PRO A 15 -4.71 -17.53 16.36
CA PRO A 15 -4.83 -18.69 15.48
C PRO A 15 -4.42 -18.41 14.04
N ALA A 16 -4.66 -17.19 13.53
CA ALA A 16 -4.25 -16.78 12.18
C ALA A 16 -2.78 -17.05 11.90
N TYR A 17 -1.91 -16.87 12.90
CA TYR A 17 -0.47 -17.03 12.74
C TYR A 17 -0.07 -18.43 12.27
N ALA A 18 -0.66 -19.49 12.80
CA ALA A 18 -0.35 -20.86 12.42
C ALA A 18 -1.31 -21.46 11.39
N LYS A 19 -2.56 -20.92 11.31
CA LYS A 19 -3.63 -21.52 10.53
C LYS A 19 -3.67 -21.01 9.09
N TRP A 20 -3.37 -19.72 8.89
CA TRP A 20 -3.49 -19.12 7.57
C TRP A 20 -2.30 -19.51 6.71
N ASN A 21 -2.55 -20.21 5.62
CA ASN A 21 -1.61 -20.56 4.57
C ASN A 21 -2.35 -20.67 3.24
N TYR A 22 -1.65 -20.89 2.14
CA TYR A 22 -2.28 -20.98 0.83
C TYR A 22 -3.34 -22.09 0.73
N ASP A 23 -3.05 -23.28 1.27
CA ASP A 23 -3.99 -24.40 1.22
C ASP A 23 -5.25 -24.13 2.04
N PHE A 24 -5.11 -23.50 3.19
CA PHE A 24 -6.25 -23.05 3.97
C PHE A 24 -7.13 -22.08 3.16
N PHE A 25 -6.56 -21.09 2.49
CA PHE A 25 -7.34 -20.14 1.69
C PHE A 25 -7.95 -20.79 0.45
N LYS A 26 -7.21 -21.67 -0.25
CA LYS A 26 -7.75 -22.44 -1.38
C LYS A 26 -8.97 -23.28 -0.97
N THR A 27 -8.88 -23.96 0.17
CA THR A 27 -9.95 -24.81 0.68
C THR A 27 -11.16 -24.02 1.16
N THR A 28 -10.92 -22.91 1.86
CA THR A 28 -12.01 -22.17 2.54
C THR A 28 -12.71 -21.15 1.66
N MET A 29 -12.04 -20.62 0.64
CA MET A 29 -12.52 -19.50 -0.19
C MET A 29 -12.06 -19.59 -1.65
N GLY A 30 -11.58 -20.74 -2.11
CA GLY A 30 -11.00 -20.88 -3.43
C GLY A 30 -11.92 -20.49 -4.59
N ASP A 31 -13.24 -20.64 -4.42
CA ASP A 31 -14.23 -20.29 -5.44
C ASP A 31 -14.61 -18.80 -5.50
N VAL A 32 -14.13 -17.98 -4.57
CA VAL A 32 -14.39 -16.53 -4.60
C VAL A 32 -13.74 -15.92 -5.83
N GLU A 33 -14.51 -15.17 -6.63
CA GLU A 33 -13.96 -14.38 -7.73
C GLU A 33 -13.26 -13.14 -7.18
N VAL A 34 -11.99 -12.95 -7.54
CA VAL A 34 -11.15 -11.82 -7.13
C VAL A 34 -10.72 -10.98 -8.31
N GLY A 35 -10.73 -9.65 -8.13
CA GLY A 35 -10.21 -8.70 -9.11
C GLY A 35 -8.73 -8.45 -8.90
N LEU A 36 -7.93 -8.67 -9.93
CA LEU A 36 -6.47 -8.62 -9.88
C LEU A 36 -5.91 -7.47 -10.69
N TYR A 37 -4.76 -6.96 -10.26
CA TYR A 37 -4.14 -5.77 -10.80
C TYR A 37 -2.70 -6.06 -11.23
N SER A 38 -2.35 -5.76 -12.47
CA SER A 38 -0.97 -5.87 -12.92
C SER A 38 -0.08 -4.88 -12.16
N SER A 39 1.07 -5.35 -11.67
CA SER A 39 2.07 -4.51 -11.01
C SER A 39 2.86 -3.66 -12.01
N THR A 40 2.91 -4.08 -13.29
CA THR A 40 3.68 -3.44 -14.35
C THR A 40 2.85 -2.43 -15.15
N LYS A 41 1.53 -2.67 -15.29
CA LYS A 41 0.61 -1.86 -16.13
C LYS A 41 -0.18 -0.80 -15.36
N ALA A 42 0.23 -0.47 -14.13
CA ALA A 42 -0.44 0.56 -13.36
C ALA A 42 -0.32 1.94 -14.02
N ASP A 43 -1.46 2.62 -14.25
CA ASP A 43 -1.50 3.99 -14.76
C ASP A 43 -1.13 4.97 -13.64
N PRO A 44 0.03 5.65 -13.71
CA PRO A 44 0.46 6.56 -12.65
C PRO A 44 -0.38 7.84 -12.55
N SER A 45 -1.21 8.12 -13.55
CA SER A 45 -2.12 9.28 -13.55
C SER A 45 -3.35 9.03 -12.69
N LYS A 46 -3.70 7.78 -12.40
CA LYS A 46 -4.90 7.38 -11.65
C LYS A 46 -4.55 7.09 -10.19
N THR A 47 -5.38 7.58 -9.29
CA THR A 47 -5.28 7.24 -7.85
C THR A 47 -5.64 5.78 -7.58
N MET A 48 -6.61 5.24 -8.32
CA MET A 48 -6.98 3.82 -8.31
C MET A 48 -7.29 3.37 -9.73
N SER A 49 -6.83 2.18 -10.09
CA SER A 49 -7.14 1.52 -11.37
C SER A 49 -8.27 0.50 -11.17
N GLU A 50 -8.93 0.13 -12.25
CA GLU A 50 -9.83 -1.02 -12.26
C GLU A 50 -9.01 -2.33 -12.32
N PRO A 51 -9.58 -3.46 -11.87
CA PRO A 51 -8.93 -4.75 -12.02
C PRO A 51 -8.60 -5.05 -13.49
N THR A 52 -7.40 -5.56 -13.71
CA THR A 52 -6.94 -5.96 -15.06
C THR A 52 -7.61 -7.25 -15.52
N VAL A 53 -7.86 -8.16 -14.57
CA VAL A 53 -8.47 -9.47 -14.82
C VAL A 53 -9.21 -9.92 -13.56
N LYS A 54 -10.19 -10.82 -13.73
CA LYS A 54 -10.86 -11.52 -12.65
C LYS A 54 -10.67 -13.01 -12.83
N MET A 55 -10.48 -13.74 -11.71
CA MET A 55 -10.39 -15.20 -11.69
C MET A 55 -10.76 -15.74 -10.31
N LYS A 56 -10.86 -17.05 -10.17
CA LYS A 56 -11.06 -17.71 -8.88
C LYS A 56 -9.83 -17.48 -7.99
N PHE A 57 -10.08 -17.31 -6.69
CA PHE A 57 -9.00 -17.06 -5.73
C PHE A 57 -8.03 -18.25 -5.66
N SER A 58 -8.52 -19.49 -5.74
CA SER A 58 -7.68 -20.70 -5.79
C SER A 58 -6.72 -20.70 -6.99
N GLU A 59 -7.20 -20.31 -8.18
CA GLU A 59 -6.37 -20.20 -9.38
C GLU A 59 -5.28 -19.15 -9.22
N TYR A 60 -5.65 -17.99 -8.67
CA TYR A 60 -4.69 -16.92 -8.40
C TYR A 60 -3.60 -17.34 -7.39
N LEU A 61 -3.98 -18.03 -6.31
CA LEU A 61 -3.01 -18.54 -5.32
C LEU A 61 -2.03 -19.53 -5.96
N GLN A 62 -2.50 -20.42 -6.84
CA GLN A 62 -1.63 -21.33 -7.60
C GLN A 62 -0.64 -20.57 -8.50
N LEU A 63 -1.07 -19.45 -9.12
CA LEU A 63 -0.18 -18.63 -9.93
C LEU A 63 0.93 -17.98 -9.09
N ILE A 64 0.63 -17.52 -7.86
CA ILE A 64 1.64 -16.97 -6.94
C ILE A 64 2.64 -18.05 -6.55
N GLU A 65 2.18 -19.21 -6.10
CA GLU A 65 3.03 -20.31 -5.65
C GLU A 65 3.99 -20.81 -6.76
N ASN A 66 3.53 -20.78 -8.01
CA ASN A 66 4.34 -21.19 -9.17
C ASN A 66 5.14 -20.03 -9.79
N GLU A 67 5.14 -18.84 -9.20
CA GLU A 67 5.80 -17.63 -9.71
C GLU A 67 5.41 -17.27 -11.16
N ARG A 68 4.17 -17.56 -11.59
CA ARG A 68 3.70 -17.44 -12.99
C ARG A 68 2.84 -16.21 -13.25
N THR A 69 2.94 -15.17 -12.44
CA THR A 69 2.10 -13.97 -12.61
C THR A 69 2.82 -12.71 -12.13
N ASP A 70 2.41 -11.55 -12.67
CA ASP A 70 2.73 -10.22 -12.16
C ASP A 70 1.53 -9.57 -11.44
N LEU A 71 0.41 -10.30 -11.35
CA LEU A 71 -0.84 -9.80 -10.81
C LEU A 71 -0.80 -9.72 -9.28
N ARG A 72 -1.42 -8.69 -8.75
CA ARG A 72 -1.57 -8.48 -7.30
C ARG A 72 -3.04 -8.41 -6.94
N LEU A 73 -3.36 -8.90 -5.74
CA LEU A 73 -4.63 -8.68 -5.08
C LEU A 73 -4.38 -7.72 -3.91
N PHE A 74 -4.95 -6.52 -3.97
CA PHE A 74 -4.78 -5.52 -2.92
C PHE A 74 -6.11 -4.99 -2.42
N LEU A 75 -6.12 -4.48 -1.20
CA LEU A 75 -7.32 -4.05 -0.48
C LEU A 75 -8.44 -5.12 -0.49
N PHE A 76 -8.04 -6.39 -0.42
CA PHE A 76 -9.01 -7.48 -0.45
C PHE A 76 -9.76 -7.57 0.88
N PRO A 77 -11.07 -7.27 0.89
CA PRO A 77 -11.86 -7.28 2.12
C PRO A 77 -12.29 -8.70 2.46
N ILE A 78 -11.33 -9.58 2.74
CA ILE A 78 -11.50 -11.03 2.93
C ILE A 78 -12.65 -11.38 3.90
N PHE A 79 -12.82 -10.56 4.93
CA PHE A 79 -13.84 -10.78 5.98
C PHE A 79 -15.27 -10.48 5.52
N LYS A 80 -15.46 -9.84 4.35
CA LYS A 80 -16.78 -9.74 3.72
C LYS A 80 -17.20 -11.08 3.10
N TYR A 81 -16.25 -11.85 2.64
CA TYR A 81 -16.49 -13.18 2.02
C TYR A 81 -16.50 -14.28 3.06
N LYS A 82 -15.69 -14.15 4.12
CA LYS A 82 -15.53 -15.15 5.17
C LYS A 82 -15.43 -14.47 6.55
N PRO A 83 -16.57 -14.04 7.13
CA PRO A 83 -16.59 -13.35 8.43
C PRO A 83 -16.00 -14.17 9.58
N GLU A 84 -16.05 -15.52 9.48
CA GLU A 84 -15.53 -16.43 10.50
C GLU A 84 -14.02 -16.27 10.73
N LEU A 85 -13.27 -15.77 9.75
CA LEU A 85 -11.83 -15.50 9.88
C LEU A 85 -11.55 -14.42 10.93
N LEU A 86 -12.53 -13.59 11.30
CA LEU A 86 -12.41 -12.63 12.40
C LEU A 86 -12.18 -13.32 13.76
N LYS A 87 -12.51 -14.60 13.90
CA LYS A 87 -12.23 -15.39 15.11
C LYS A 87 -10.78 -15.81 15.22
N ASP A 88 -10.03 -15.73 14.13
CA ASP A 88 -8.63 -16.16 14.08
C ASP A 88 -7.66 -15.08 14.56
N PHE A 89 -8.13 -13.83 14.74
CA PHE A 89 -7.30 -12.76 15.26
C PHE A 89 -8.12 -11.77 16.09
N ASP A 90 -7.41 -10.95 16.89
CA ASP A 90 -7.97 -9.78 17.54
C ASP A 90 -7.10 -8.56 17.22
N TYR A 91 -7.67 -7.38 17.40
CA TYR A 91 -6.92 -6.15 17.21
C TYR A 91 -5.89 -5.99 18.33
N PRO A 92 -4.60 -5.80 17.99
CA PRO A 92 -3.58 -5.64 19.02
C PRO A 92 -3.88 -4.46 19.94
N THR A 93 -3.62 -4.59 21.22
CA THR A 93 -3.93 -3.59 22.26
C THR A 93 -3.06 -2.32 22.20
N ILE A 94 -2.19 -2.19 21.17
CA ILE A 94 -1.28 -1.06 20.98
C ILE A 94 -2.04 0.27 20.80
N THR A 95 -3.24 0.23 20.22
CA THR A 95 -4.12 1.38 20.09
C THR A 95 -5.59 0.98 20.25
N LYS A 96 -6.43 1.94 20.63
CA LYS A 96 -7.89 1.73 20.76
C LYS A 96 -8.68 2.22 19.54
N ASN A 97 -8.05 2.94 18.63
CA ASN A 97 -8.72 3.64 17.52
C ASN A 97 -8.68 2.86 16.20
N TYR A 98 -8.76 1.54 16.26
CA TYR A 98 -8.77 0.73 15.05
C TYR A 98 -10.01 0.96 14.20
N MET A 99 -9.76 1.07 12.90
CA MET A 99 -10.81 0.96 11.89
C MET A 99 -11.14 -0.53 11.73
N LYS A 100 -12.39 -0.90 11.92
CA LYS A 100 -12.84 -2.31 11.77
C LYS A 100 -12.98 -2.69 10.29
N LEU A 101 -11.95 -2.43 9.52
CA LEU A 101 -11.88 -2.68 8.08
C LEU A 101 -10.47 -3.20 7.71
N PRO A 102 -10.13 -4.42 8.12
CA PRO A 102 -8.86 -5.03 7.75
C PRO A 102 -8.88 -5.48 6.29
N PHE A 103 -7.72 -5.39 5.63
CA PHE A 103 -7.53 -5.78 4.23
C PHE A 103 -6.37 -6.74 4.08
N MET A 104 -6.54 -7.74 3.21
CA MET A 104 -5.44 -8.61 2.78
C MET A 104 -4.80 -8.09 1.49
N PHE A 105 -3.51 -8.40 1.37
CA PHE A 105 -2.67 -8.06 0.22
C PHE A 105 -1.90 -9.29 -0.20
N PHE A 106 -2.13 -9.77 -1.42
CA PHE A 106 -1.41 -10.90 -2.00
C PHE A 106 -0.61 -10.42 -3.21
N GLY A 107 0.57 -10.97 -3.39
CA GLY A 107 1.40 -10.65 -4.55
C GLY A 107 2.46 -11.71 -4.80
N PRO A 108 2.83 -11.92 -6.09
CA PRO A 108 3.94 -12.77 -6.47
C PRO A 108 5.27 -12.10 -6.16
N LYS A 109 6.36 -12.84 -6.27
CA LYS A 109 7.72 -12.32 -6.26
C LYS A 109 7.89 -11.22 -7.31
N ASN A 110 8.68 -10.20 -6.98
CA ASN A 110 8.94 -9.00 -7.78
C ASN A 110 7.71 -8.08 -7.98
N ALA A 111 6.57 -8.37 -7.37
CA ALA A 111 5.45 -7.44 -7.39
C ALA A 111 5.79 -6.17 -6.60
N ILE A 112 5.40 -5.01 -7.14
CA ILE A 112 5.76 -3.70 -6.59
C ILE A 112 4.50 -2.90 -6.26
N THR A 113 4.46 -2.30 -5.09
CA THR A 113 3.58 -1.19 -4.76
C THR A 113 4.41 0.09 -4.81
N ARG A 114 4.19 0.91 -5.85
CA ARG A 114 4.98 2.12 -6.09
C ARG A 114 4.83 3.14 -4.98
N MET A 115 5.79 4.07 -4.91
CA MET A 115 5.87 5.13 -3.90
C MET A 115 4.58 5.94 -3.79
N HIS A 116 3.92 5.88 -2.64
CA HIS A 116 2.70 6.61 -2.35
C HIS A 116 2.51 6.84 -0.84
N GLN A 117 1.54 7.67 -0.48
CA GLN A 117 0.97 7.80 0.86
C GLN A 117 -0.43 7.20 0.86
N ASP A 118 -0.88 6.69 1.99
CA ASP A 118 -2.29 6.31 2.14
C ASP A 118 -3.20 7.54 2.10
N ILE A 119 -4.19 7.49 1.22
CA ILE A 119 -5.09 8.63 0.96
C ILE A 119 -5.91 9.02 2.19
N ASP A 120 -6.27 8.04 3.02
CA ASP A 120 -7.08 8.22 4.24
C ASP A 120 -6.27 8.74 5.44
N MET A 121 -4.95 8.89 5.28
CA MET A 121 -4.05 9.35 6.34
C MET A 121 -4.13 8.51 7.63
N SER A 122 -4.47 7.23 7.53
CA SER A 122 -4.47 6.32 8.67
C SER A 122 -3.05 5.90 9.08
N ASN A 123 -2.91 5.45 10.33
CA ASN A 123 -1.75 4.63 10.71
C ASN A 123 -2.00 3.21 10.22
N VAL A 124 -0.96 2.53 9.78
CA VAL A 124 -1.04 1.17 9.22
C VAL A 124 -0.23 0.21 10.08
N PHE A 125 -0.81 -0.95 10.35
CA PHE A 125 -0.13 -2.13 10.90
C PHE A 125 -0.19 -3.21 9.81
N LEU A 126 0.91 -3.39 9.09
CA LEU A 126 1.02 -4.38 8.03
C LEU A 126 1.77 -5.61 8.55
N THR A 127 1.06 -6.70 8.72
CA THR A 127 1.62 -7.98 9.19
C THR A 127 1.86 -8.91 8.02
N GLN A 128 3.07 -9.48 7.94
CA GLN A 128 3.45 -10.45 6.93
C GLN A 128 3.12 -11.86 7.41
N PHE A 129 2.34 -12.61 6.64
CA PHE A 129 1.94 -13.98 6.94
C PHE A 129 2.56 -15.03 6.01
N GLU A 130 3.08 -14.62 4.85
CA GLU A 130 3.77 -15.53 3.91
C GLU A 130 4.73 -14.75 3.05
N GLY A 131 5.91 -15.32 2.74
CA GLY A 131 6.95 -14.71 1.92
C GLY A 131 7.66 -13.53 2.61
N LYS A 132 8.39 -12.73 1.83
CA LYS A 132 9.16 -11.58 2.32
C LYS A 132 8.86 -10.32 1.52
N LYS A 133 8.86 -9.17 2.20
CA LYS A 133 8.71 -7.86 1.57
C LYS A 133 9.84 -6.92 1.98
N ARG A 134 10.41 -6.22 1.00
CA ARG A 134 11.21 -5.03 1.25
C ARG A 134 10.29 -3.82 1.33
N VAL A 135 10.47 -3.00 2.35
CA VAL A 135 9.74 -1.75 2.53
C VAL A 135 10.71 -0.59 2.53
N VAL A 136 10.40 0.47 1.80
CA VAL A 136 11.15 1.74 1.80
C VAL A 136 10.21 2.85 2.21
N LEU A 137 10.59 3.61 3.23
CA LEU A 137 9.74 4.57 3.91
C LEU A 137 10.41 5.94 3.95
N PHE A 138 9.63 7.00 3.69
CA PHE A 138 10.10 8.37 3.89
C PHE A 138 9.08 9.13 4.74
N PRO A 139 9.55 10.03 5.63
CA PRO A 139 8.65 10.83 6.43
C PRO A 139 7.87 11.84 5.57
N PRO A 140 6.72 12.34 6.06
CA PRO A 140 5.82 13.21 5.30
C PRO A 140 6.42 14.54 4.85
N ASP A 141 7.37 15.07 5.60
CA ASP A 141 8.07 16.34 5.31
C ASP A 141 8.95 16.26 4.07
N GLN A 142 9.25 15.07 3.57
CA GLN A 142 10.03 14.88 2.35
C GLN A 142 9.19 14.78 1.08
N SER A 143 7.90 15.11 1.17
CA SER A 143 6.95 14.99 0.05
C SER A 143 7.40 15.74 -1.22
N ASP A 144 8.02 16.89 -1.09
CA ASP A 144 8.47 17.68 -2.24
C ASP A 144 9.76 17.10 -2.83
N LEU A 145 10.69 16.59 -2.01
CA LEU A 145 11.87 15.85 -2.49
C LEU A 145 11.51 14.56 -3.24
N LEU A 146 10.36 13.96 -2.92
CA LEU A 146 9.81 12.79 -3.59
C LEU A 146 8.89 13.14 -4.77
N TYR A 147 8.84 14.38 -5.21
CA TYR A 147 8.05 14.82 -6.36
C TYR A 147 6.57 14.46 -6.25
N ARG A 148 5.96 14.70 -5.09
CA ARG A 148 4.53 14.43 -4.88
C ARG A 148 3.67 15.14 -5.92
N LEU A 149 2.85 14.40 -6.62
CA LEU A 149 1.89 14.97 -7.55
C LEU A 149 0.82 15.80 -6.82
N PRO A 150 0.49 17.01 -7.29
CA PRO A 150 -0.64 17.79 -6.78
C PRO A 150 -1.95 16.99 -6.87
N PHE A 151 -2.83 17.21 -5.90
CA PHE A 151 -4.14 16.54 -5.81
C PHE A 151 -4.07 15.01 -5.84
N ASN A 152 -2.90 14.46 -5.49
CA ASN A 152 -2.66 13.03 -5.50
C ASN A 152 -1.78 12.63 -4.29
N VAL A 153 -1.71 11.34 -4.04
CA VAL A 153 -0.89 10.72 -2.99
C VAL A 153 0.27 9.91 -3.56
N HIS A 154 0.51 10.00 -4.86
CA HIS A 154 1.57 9.26 -5.56
C HIS A 154 2.75 10.17 -5.93
N SER A 155 3.87 9.50 -6.14
CA SER A 155 5.07 10.02 -6.77
C SER A 155 5.29 9.29 -8.11
N THR A 156 5.91 9.98 -9.07
CA THR A 156 6.34 9.38 -10.33
C THR A 156 7.77 8.84 -10.28
N VAL A 157 8.47 9.06 -9.17
CA VAL A 157 9.86 8.64 -9.01
C VAL A 157 9.94 7.13 -8.85
N ASP A 158 10.82 6.50 -9.63
CA ASP A 158 11.24 5.13 -9.40
C ASP A 158 12.41 5.14 -8.41
N ILE A 159 12.19 4.65 -7.19
CA ILE A 159 13.23 4.63 -6.16
C ILE A 159 14.16 3.43 -6.25
N ASP A 160 13.82 2.41 -7.03
CA ASP A 160 14.68 1.25 -7.28
C ASP A 160 15.68 1.54 -8.39
N LYS A 161 15.29 2.42 -9.33
CA LYS A 161 16.12 2.88 -10.45
C LYS A 161 16.03 4.40 -10.57
N PRO A 162 16.58 5.17 -9.61
CA PRO A 162 16.39 6.61 -9.56
C PRO A 162 17.12 7.33 -10.70
N ASP A 163 16.38 8.10 -11.49
CA ASP A 163 16.97 9.02 -12.46
C ASP A 163 17.26 10.37 -11.79
N TYR A 164 18.48 10.51 -11.28
CA TYR A 164 18.92 11.75 -10.63
C TYR A 164 19.17 12.91 -11.60
N LYS A 165 19.14 12.69 -12.91
CA LYS A 165 19.18 13.79 -13.88
C LYS A 165 17.79 14.39 -14.03
N GLU A 166 16.78 13.56 -14.12
CA GLU A 166 15.38 13.99 -14.20
C GLU A 166 14.83 14.47 -12.84
N TYR A 167 15.25 13.82 -11.74
CA TYR A 167 14.77 14.06 -10.36
C TYR A 167 15.91 14.40 -9.39
N PRO A 168 16.62 15.55 -9.57
CA PRO A 168 17.82 15.88 -8.78
C PRO A 168 17.55 16.02 -7.28
N ALA A 169 16.37 16.48 -6.86
CA ALA A 169 16.02 16.64 -5.45
C ALA A 169 15.95 15.29 -4.71
N LEU A 170 15.76 14.19 -5.40
CA LEU A 170 15.72 12.86 -4.79
C LEU A 170 17.05 12.50 -4.10
N LYS A 171 18.17 13.08 -4.49
CA LYS A 171 19.49 12.90 -3.83
C LYS A 171 19.48 13.32 -2.36
N TYR A 172 18.60 14.24 -2.00
CA TYR A 172 18.49 14.80 -0.66
C TYR A 172 17.43 14.09 0.20
N ALA A 173 16.63 13.21 -0.41
CA ALA A 173 15.62 12.46 0.31
C ALA A 173 16.28 11.41 1.23
N LYS A 174 15.83 11.37 2.49
CA LYS A 174 16.34 10.46 3.53
C LYS A 174 15.23 9.53 3.98
N GLY A 175 15.33 8.26 3.61
CA GLY A 175 14.36 7.23 3.94
C GLY A 175 14.90 6.16 4.87
N LEU A 176 14.03 5.25 5.22
CA LEU A 176 14.30 4.03 5.96
C LEU A 176 13.99 2.84 5.07
N THR A 177 14.75 1.78 5.20
CA THR A 177 14.45 0.50 4.54
C THR A 177 14.43 -0.62 5.57
N GLY A 178 13.59 -1.62 5.32
CA GLY A 178 13.49 -2.81 6.16
C GLY A 178 12.96 -3.99 5.38
N ILE A 179 13.16 -5.18 5.93
CA ILE A 179 12.60 -6.44 5.44
C ILE A 179 11.53 -6.90 6.43
N LEU A 180 10.36 -7.25 5.92
CA LEU A 180 9.31 -7.91 6.66
C LEU A 180 9.35 -9.40 6.34
N GLU A 181 9.54 -10.20 7.36
CA GLU A 181 9.49 -11.66 7.31
C GLU A 181 8.20 -12.17 7.96
N TYR A 182 7.97 -13.47 7.88
CA TYR A 182 6.82 -14.13 8.52
C TYR A 182 6.66 -13.72 9.99
N GLY A 183 5.48 -13.23 10.33
CA GLY A 183 5.12 -12.78 11.68
C GLY A 183 5.57 -11.36 12.05
N ASP A 184 6.32 -10.67 11.19
CA ASP A 184 6.67 -9.28 11.41
C ASP A 184 5.48 -8.37 11.11
N THR A 185 5.31 -7.33 11.93
CA THR A 185 4.31 -6.28 11.74
C THR A 185 4.99 -4.94 11.61
N LEU A 186 4.89 -4.30 10.46
CA LEU A 186 5.30 -2.92 10.27
C LEU A 186 4.22 -2.00 10.82
N PHE A 187 4.55 -1.22 11.85
CA PHE A 187 3.81 -0.01 12.16
C PHE A 187 4.31 1.14 11.30
N MET A 188 3.42 1.72 10.51
CA MET A 188 3.69 2.87 9.66
C MET A 188 2.77 4.02 10.08
N PRO A 189 3.33 5.13 10.58
CA PRO A 189 2.56 6.29 10.97
C PRO A 189 1.86 6.95 9.79
N SER A 190 0.78 7.65 10.08
CA SER A 190 0.03 8.44 9.10
C SER A 190 0.90 9.33 8.24
N GLY A 191 0.63 9.32 6.94
CA GLY A 191 1.28 10.18 5.96
C GLY A 191 2.70 9.78 5.57
N TYR A 192 3.23 8.67 6.08
CA TYR A 192 4.50 8.17 5.58
C TYR A 192 4.39 7.72 4.13
N TRP A 193 5.37 8.13 3.33
CA TRP A 193 5.59 7.61 2.00
C TRP A 193 6.10 6.18 2.09
N HIS A 194 5.57 5.30 1.27
CA HIS A 194 6.00 3.92 1.27
C HIS A 194 6.02 3.31 -0.13
N HIS A 195 7.05 2.50 -0.33
CA HIS A 195 7.24 1.65 -1.48
C HIS A 195 7.45 0.22 -0.96
N ILE A 196 6.78 -0.74 -1.55
CA ILE A 196 6.82 -2.14 -1.10
C ILE A 196 7.11 -3.03 -2.30
N GLU A 197 8.12 -3.87 -2.15
CA GLU A 197 8.51 -4.91 -3.10
C GLU A 197 8.35 -6.27 -2.45
N TYR A 198 7.78 -7.22 -3.16
CA TYR A 198 7.71 -8.61 -2.77
C TYR A 198 9.00 -9.32 -3.17
N LEU A 199 9.88 -9.60 -2.23
CA LEU A 199 11.12 -10.36 -2.45
C LEU A 199 10.83 -11.85 -2.67
N GLU A 200 9.77 -12.33 -2.02
CA GLU A 200 9.17 -13.66 -2.20
C GLU A 200 7.68 -13.48 -2.33
N GLY A 201 7.03 -14.35 -3.13
CA GLY A 201 5.57 -14.36 -3.24
C GLY A 201 4.92 -14.62 -1.89
N GLY A 202 3.82 -13.91 -1.61
CA GLY A 202 3.22 -14.03 -0.30
C GLY A 202 2.04 -13.10 -0.07
N TYR A 203 1.64 -13.00 1.20
CA TYR A 203 0.53 -12.15 1.60
C TYR A 203 0.72 -11.57 3.01
N GLY A 204 -0.04 -10.51 3.25
CA GLY A 204 -0.09 -9.85 4.55
C GLY A 204 -1.45 -9.24 4.84
N LEU A 205 -1.70 -8.98 6.11
CA LEU A 205 -2.88 -8.33 6.63
C LEU A 205 -2.55 -6.90 7.03
N SER A 206 -3.31 -5.94 6.54
CA SER A 206 -3.26 -4.56 6.98
C SER A 206 -4.42 -4.25 7.91
N VAL A 207 -4.10 -3.86 9.11
CA VAL A 207 -5.03 -3.29 10.08
C VAL A 207 -4.71 -1.81 10.21
N ARG A 208 -5.74 -0.97 10.23
CA ARG A 208 -5.57 0.49 10.23
C ARG A 208 -6.11 1.11 11.51
N SER A 209 -5.51 2.21 11.96
CA SER A 209 -6.04 3.01 13.04
C SER A 209 -6.11 4.49 12.68
N LEU A 210 -7.10 5.18 13.23
CA LEU A 210 -7.22 6.62 13.04
C LEU A 210 -6.09 7.35 13.76
N PRO A 211 -5.47 8.36 13.13
CA PRO A 211 -4.49 9.21 13.80
C PRO A 211 -5.14 9.95 14.98
N THR A 212 -4.37 10.29 15.99
CA THR A 212 -4.88 11.03 17.16
C THR A 212 -5.13 12.50 16.85
N GLN A 213 -4.33 13.10 15.97
CA GLN A 213 -4.43 14.51 15.61
C GLN A 213 -5.64 14.77 14.71
N PHE A 214 -6.50 15.71 15.14
CA PHE A 214 -7.71 16.07 14.41
C PHE A 214 -7.43 16.63 13.01
N SER A 215 -6.41 17.47 12.86
CA SER A 215 -6.00 18.03 11.57
C SER A 215 -5.63 16.96 10.54
N VAL A 216 -5.00 15.86 10.99
CA VAL A 216 -4.63 14.74 10.13
C VAL A 216 -5.86 13.94 9.70
N LYS A 217 -6.83 13.74 10.62
CA LYS A 217 -8.14 13.13 10.27
C LYS A 217 -8.87 13.96 9.22
N LEU A 218 -8.92 15.28 9.42
CA LEU A 218 -9.55 16.20 8.48
C LEU A 218 -8.87 16.16 7.10
N LYS A 219 -7.53 16.09 7.08
CA LYS A 219 -6.77 15.91 5.83
C LYS A 219 -7.13 14.62 5.12
N GLY A 220 -7.23 13.49 5.83
CA GLY A 220 -7.67 12.21 5.25
C GLY A 220 -9.07 12.29 4.66
N PHE A 221 -10.00 12.90 5.39
CA PHE A 221 -11.36 13.15 4.90
C PHE A 221 -11.37 14.03 3.64
N TYR A 222 -10.63 15.14 3.64
CA TYR A 222 -10.47 16.00 2.48
C TYR A 222 -9.90 15.26 1.27
N ASN A 223 -8.87 14.46 1.47
CA ASN A 223 -8.25 13.67 0.40
C ASN A 223 -9.24 12.70 -0.25
N LEU A 224 -10.04 11.99 0.57
CA LEU A 224 -11.00 10.99 0.10
C LEU A 224 -12.19 11.61 -0.62
N THR A 225 -12.68 12.76 -0.14
CA THR A 225 -13.97 13.33 -0.59
C THR A 225 -13.78 14.40 -1.65
N ILE A 226 -12.87 15.35 -1.44
CA ILE A 226 -12.72 16.54 -2.28
C ILE A 226 -11.55 16.37 -3.25
N GLN A 227 -10.35 16.13 -2.72
CA GLN A 227 -9.13 16.10 -3.53
C GLN A 227 -9.21 15.05 -4.64
N ARG A 228 -9.63 13.84 -4.32
CA ARG A 228 -9.76 12.76 -5.30
C ARG A 228 -10.77 13.08 -6.39
N LYS A 229 -11.96 13.55 -6.01
CA LYS A 229 -13.02 13.89 -6.98
C LYS A 229 -12.59 15.03 -7.90
N LEU A 230 -11.90 16.02 -7.35
CA LEU A 230 -11.36 17.14 -8.14
C LEU A 230 -10.28 16.64 -9.13
N ASP A 231 -9.36 15.79 -8.69
CA ASP A 231 -8.33 15.22 -9.56
C ASP A 231 -8.96 14.38 -10.68
N ASP A 232 -9.97 13.56 -10.37
CA ASP A 232 -10.69 12.74 -11.34
C ASP A 232 -11.44 13.61 -12.36
N MET A 233 -12.10 14.70 -11.92
CA MET A 233 -12.77 15.66 -12.79
C MET A 233 -11.80 16.38 -13.72
N LEU A 234 -10.69 16.90 -13.19
CA LEU A 234 -9.68 17.61 -14.00
C LEU A 234 -8.99 16.65 -14.97
N ARG A 235 -8.75 15.41 -14.58
CA ARG A 235 -8.21 14.38 -15.47
C ARG A 235 -9.20 14.02 -16.59
N PHE A 236 -10.50 13.90 -16.26
CA PHE A 236 -11.54 13.67 -17.28
C PHE A 236 -11.61 14.81 -18.31
N THR A 237 -11.52 16.07 -17.82
CA THR A 237 -11.64 17.26 -18.67
C THR A 237 -10.39 17.52 -19.51
N PHE A 238 -9.19 17.40 -18.94
CA PHE A 238 -7.94 17.84 -19.56
C PHE A 238 -6.99 16.68 -19.94
N GLY A 239 -7.33 15.45 -19.58
CA GLY A 239 -6.56 14.26 -19.94
C GLY A 239 -5.08 14.36 -19.56
N ASN A 240 -4.21 14.04 -20.52
CA ASN A 240 -2.77 14.03 -20.32
C ASN A 240 -2.18 15.42 -20.00
N LYS A 241 -2.80 16.50 -20.49
CA LYS A 241 -2.34 17.88 -20.16
C LYS A 241 -2.38 18.16 -18.66
N TRP A 242 -3.41 17.65 -17.96
CA TRP A 242 -3.49 17.73 -16.51
C TRP A 242 -2.37 16.97 -15.82
N PHE A 243 -2.05 15.77 -16.28
CA PHE A 243 -0.96 14.98 -15.73
C PHE A 243 0.39 15.66 -15.91
N GLU A 244 0.70 16.19 -17.11
CA GLU A 244 1.94 16.93 -17.37
C GLU A 244 2.06 18.21 -16.53
N LEU A 245 0.94 18.94 -16.34
CA LEU A 245 0.92 20.09 -15.44
C LEU A 245 1.24 19.67 -14.00
N LYS A 246 0.67 18.60 -13.50
CA LYS A 246 0.98 18.07 -12.16
C LYS A 246 2.47 17.74 -12.01
N LYS A 247 3.07 17.09 -12.99
CA LYS A 247 4.52 16.79 -13.00
C LYS A 247 5.37 18.07 -12.96
N SER A 248 5.01 19.06 -13.78
CA SER A 248 5.71 20.37 -13.79
C SER A 248 5.63 21.05 -12.44
N ILE A 249 4.47 21.08 -11.78
CA ILE A 249 4.30 21.65 -10.45
C ILE A 249 5.12 20.87 -9.41
N ALA A 250 5.14 19.55 -9.48
CA ALA A 250 5.93 18.71 -8.57
C ALA A 250 7.43 19.00 -8.72
N LYS A 251 7.95 19.12 -9.96
CA LYS A 251 9.35 19.48 -10.24
C LYS A 251 9.70 20.85 -9.65
N LYS A 252 8.89 21.90 -9.90
CA LYS A 252 9.12 23.23 -9.35
C LYS A 252 9.13 23.27 -7.82
N ARG A 253 8.30 22.46 -7.15
CA ARG A 253 8.32 22.35 -5.68
C ARG A 253 9.57 21.67 -5.18
N ALA A 254 9.99 20.58 -5.84
CA ALA A 254 11.20 19.86 -5.49
C ALA A 254 12.46 20.73 -5.65
N GLU A 255 12.55 21.54 -6.70
CA GLU A 255 13.65 22.50 -6.92
C GLU A 255 13.74 23.58 -5.83
N ARG A 256 12.62 23.93 -5.19
CA ARG A 256 12.61 24.91 -4.07
C ARG A 256 12.90 24.26 -2.72
N ALA A 257 12.93 22.95 -2.65
CA ALA A 257 13.15 22.20 -1.42
C ALA A 257 14.63 21.82 -1.20
N ILE A 258 15.48 22.10 -2.18
CA ILE A 258 16.94 21.93 -2.16
C ILE A 258 17.64 23.30 -2.11
#